data_7c5ea7d92cc4024e83bde7b602f0fd1d
#
_entry.id   7c5ea7d92cc4024e83bde7b602f0fd1d
#
_cell.length_a   1.000
_cell.length_b   1.000
_cell.length_c   1.000
_cell.angle_alpha   90.00
_cell.angle_beta   90.00
_cell.angle_gamma   90.00
#
_symmetry.space_group_name_H-M   'P 1'
#
loop_
_entity.id
_entity.type
_entity.pdbx_description
1 polymer ?
#
loop_
_entity_poly.entity_id
_entity_poly.type
_entity_poly.pdbx_seq_one_letter_code
_entity_poly.pdbx_strand_id
1 'polypeptide(L)'
;MFLHDHLNSRVSPAAWGALLAPPWSADTPNHGFQLVADDTIVGVYLAVYSERDVDGEPRRFCNLAAFCVLEEFRGHSVRLMRAILAQKGFEFTDFSPSGNVVALNQRLGFAALDTATRLTPNLPHLPRRGLTISDDPTVVAGVLSGQDARVYSEHRDAAAARHIVAITDGEYGYLVVRKDRRKRLPLFASPLYAGGSHALLRSAWPHISSHLLLRHAALATLAERRVLGFSPTLGFDLAAPRAKMLRSTNMRAEAVDYLYSELTLLEW
;
A
#
# COMPACT_ATOMS: atom_id res chain seq x y z
N MET A 1 -14.24 -9.12 -15.30
CA MET A 1 -13.55 -10.00 -16.26
C MET A 1 -12.36 -9.29 -16.92
N PHE A 2 -12.50 -8.09 -17.55
CA PHE A 2 -11.43 -7.47 -18.35
C PHE A 2 -10.03 -7.44 -17.70
N LEU A 3 -9.91 -6.95 -16.45
CA LEU A 3 -8.61 -6.91 -15.75
C LEU A 3 -8.05 -8.30 -15.41
N HIS A 4 -8.91 -9.27 -15.12
CA HIS A 4 -8.48 -10.66 -14.92
C HIS A 4 -7.89 -11.22 -16.21
N ASP A 5 -8.56 -11.00 -17.33
CA ASP A 5 -8.19 -11.61 -18.61
C ASP A 5 -6.95 -10.94 -19.25
N HIS A 6 -6.80 -9.61 -19.07
CA HIS A 6 -5.82 -8.83 -19.82
C HIS A 6 -4.71 -8.20 -18.99
N LEU A 7 -4.85 -8.10 -17.66
CA LEU A 7 -3.82 -7.51 -16.79
C LEU A 7 -3.16 -8.56 -15.89
N ASN A 8 -3.96 -9.27 -15.08
CA ASN A 8 -3.41 -10.28 -14.15
C ASN A 8 -4.45 -11.36 -13.83
N SER A 9 -4.33 -12.51 -14.46
CA SER A 9 -5.22 -13.67 -14.25
C SER A 9 -5.09 -14.37 -12.89
N ARG A 10 -4.11 -13.96 -12.06
CA ARG A 10 -3.97 -14.48 -10.69
C ARG A 10 -4.90 -13.77 -9.71
N VAL A 11 -5.33 -12.56 -10.02
CA VAL A 11 -6.31 -11.81 -9.25
C VAL A 11 -7.69 -12.19 -9.75
N SER A 12 -8.50 -12.79 -8.90
CA SER A 12 -9.84 -13.21 -9.29
C SER A 12 -10.72 -12.00 -9.65
N PRO A 13 -11.78 -12.19 -10.47
CA PRO A 13 -12.74 -11.12 -10.75
C PRO A 13 -13.35 -10.50 -9.49
N ALA A 14 -13.62 -11.32 -8.45
CA ALA A 14 -14.13 -10.84 -7.16
C ALA A 14 -13.11 -9.97 -6.43
N ALA A 15 -11.82 -10.36 -6.45
CA ALA A 15 -10.75 -9.55 -5.86
C ALA A 15 -10.57 -8.21 -6.60
N TRP A 16 -10.65 -8.19 -7.94
CA TRP A 16 -10.68 -6.94 -8.70
C TRP A 16 -11.87 -6.06 -8.31
N GLY A 17 -13.02 -6.67 -8.00
CA GLY A 17 -14.22 -5.98 -7.52
C GLY A 17 -14.02 -5.26 -6.18
N ALA A 18 -13.10 -5.71 -5.33
CA ALA A 18 -12.80 -5.07 -4.05
C ALA A 18 -12.25 -3.64 -4.21
N LEU A 19 -11.65 -3.29 -5.36
CA LEU A 19 -11.24 -1.92 -5.66
C LEU A 19 -12.42 -0.96 -5.83
N LEU A 20 -13.60 -1.48 -6.16
CA LEU A 20 -14.83 -0.70 -6.38
C LEU A 20 -15.63 -0.50 -5.08
N ALA A 21 -15.35 -1.30 -4.06
CA ALA A 21 -16.03 -1.26 -2.76
C ALA A 21 -15.00 -1.44 -1.62
N PRO A 22 -14.11 -0.46 -1.42
CA PRO A 22 -13.14 -0.51 -0.32
C PRO A 22 -13.87 -0.45 1.04
N PRO A 23 -13.26 -0.99 2.12
CA PRO A 23 -13.93 -1.04 3.43
C PRO A 23 -14.03 0.31 4.15
N TRP A 24 -13.39 1.35 3.63
CA TRP A 24 -13.50 2.71 4.15
C TRP A 24 -14.52 3.55 3.38
N SER A 25 -15.04 4.59 4.02
CA SER A 25 -15.94 5.56 3.39
C SER A 25 -15.14 6.70 2.77
N ALA A 26 -15.49 7.07 1.53
CA ALA A 26 -14.97 8.25 0.86
C ALA A 26 -16.01 8.79 -0.13
N ASP A 27 -15.99 10.10 -0.35
CA ASP A 27 -16.74 10.72 -1.46
C ASP A 27 -16.07 10.28 -2.78
N THR A 28 -16.71 9.32 -3.45
CA THR A 28 -16.17 8.65 -4.64
C THR A 28 -16.91 9.16 -5.88
N PRO A 29 -16.32 10.06 -6.70
CA PRO A 29 -16.99 10.61 -7.88
C PRO A 29 -17.21 9.55 -8.98
N ASN A 30 -16.37 8.52 -9.00
CA ASN A 30 -16.41 7.39 -9.93
C ASN A 30 -15.48 6.28 -9.41
N HIS A 31 -15.25 5.24 -10.19
CA HIS A 31 -14.25 4.18 -9.90
C HIS A 31 -13.11 4.15 -10.92
N GLY A 32 -12.92 5.24 -11.67
CA GLY A 32 -11.98 5.33 -12.78
C GLY A 32 -12.70 5.48 -14.12
N PHE A 33 -12.00 5.19 -15.20
CA PHE A 33 -12.51 5.39 -16.57
C PHE A 33 -12.24 4.16 -17.43
N GLN A 34 -13.08 3.98 -18.45
CA GLN A 34 -12.93 2.91 -19.45
C GLN A 34 -12.88 3.49 -20.87
N LEU A 35 -12.15 2.81 -21.74
CA LEU A 35 -12.23 2.99 -23.18
C LEU A 35 -13.18 1.93 -23.75
N VAL A 36 -14.10 2.38 -24.59
CA VAL A 36 -15.04 1.52 -25.30
C VAL A 36 -14.86 1.72 -26.81
N ALA A 37 -14.79 0.64 -27.55
CA ALA A 37 -14.79 0.61 -29.01
C ALA A 37 -15.78 -0.47 -29.46
N ASP A 38 -16.68 -0.12 -30.37
CA ASP A 38 -17.73 -1.03 -30.89
C ASP A 38 -18.45 -1.81 -29.77
N ASP A 39 -18.94 -1.08 -28.76
CA ASP A 39 -19.62 -1.57 -27.56
C ASP A 39 -18.80 -2.56 -26.69
N THR A 40 -17.49 -2.66 -26.94
CA THR A 40 -16.58 -3.53 -26.20
C THR A 40 -15.58 -2.70 -25.37
N ILE A 41 -15.34 -3.11 -24.12
CA ILE A 41 -14.31 -2.50 -23.29
C ILE A 41 -12.95 -2.90 -23.80
N VAL A 42 -12.14 -1.91 -24.23
CA VAL A 42 -10.79 -2.09 -24.77
C VAL A 42 -9.70 -1.49 -23.87
N GLY A 43 -10.10 -0.81 -22.81
CA GLY A 43 -9.17 -0.27 -21.82
C GLY A 43 -9.88 0.16 -20.53
N VAL A 44 -9.16 0.04 -19.42
CA VAL A 44 -9.65 0.42 -18.08
C VAL A 44 -8.53 1.08 -17.31
N TYR A 45 -8.86 2.14 -16.57
CA TYR A 45 -8.02 2.71 -15.53
C TYR A 45 -8.84 2.86 -14.26
N LEU A 46 -8.62 1.99 -13.28
CA LEU A 46 -9.31 2.05 -11.98
C LEU A 46 -8.61 3.02 -11.03
N ALA A 47 -9.43 3.65 -10.21
CA ALA A 47 -8.99 4.54 -9.14
C ALA A 47 -9.67 4.16 -7.82
N VAL A 48 -8.92 4.26 -6.72
CA VAL A 48 -9.41 4.10 -5.35
C VAL A 48 -9.33 5.44 -4.65
N TYR A 49 -10.45 5.90 -4.11
CA TYR A 49 -10.54 7.21 -3.47
C TYR A 49 -10.52 7.07 -1.95
N SER A 50 -9.96 8.09 -1.29
CA SER A 50 -9.98 8.19 0.16
C SER A 50 -9.92 9.64 0.61
N GLU A 51 -10.35 9.88 1.85
CA GLU A 51 -10.15 11.15 2.54
C GLU A 51 -9.36 10.86 3.82
N ARG A 52 -8.25 11.57 3.99
CA ARG A 52 -7.31 11.35 5.09
C ARG A 52 -6.94 12.68 5.71
N ASP A 53 -6.70 12.66 7.02
CA ASP A 53 -6.03 13.76 7.69
C ASP A 53 -4.52 13.65 7.43
N VAL A 54 -3.92 14.73 6.92
CA VAL A 54 -2.48 14.86 6.70
C VAL A 54 -2.02 16.15 7.34
N ASP A 55 -1.23 16.07 8.39
CA ASP A 55 -0.74 17.22 9.15
C ASP A 55 -1.87 18.10 9.73
N GLY A 56 -3.03 17.50 10.11
CA GLY A 56 -4.21 18.19 10.63
C GLY A 56 -5.15 18.78 9.57
N GLU A 57 -4.89 18.51 8.29
CA GLU A 57 -5.69 18.99 7.17
C GLU A 57 -6.36 17.82 6.44
N PRO A 58 -7.69 17.88 6.18
CA PRO A 58 -8.36 16.86 5.39
C PRO A 58 -7.91 16.95 3.93
N ARG A 59 -7.42 15.82 3.39
CA ARG A 59 -6.94 15.69 2.02
C ARG A 59 -7.67 14.57 1.31
N ARG A 60 -8.08 14.84 0.07
CA ARG A 60 -8.73 13.86 -0.80
C ARG A 60 -7.70 13.24 -1.73
N PHE A 61 -7.67 11.91 -1.76
CA PHE A 61 -6.73 11.14 -2.57
C PHE A 61 -7.45 10.36 -3.67
N CYS A 62 -6.79 10.28 -4.80
CA CYS A 62 -7.12 9.39 -5.91
C CYS A 62 -5.91 8.48 -6.18
N ASN A 63 -5.95 7.25 -5.69
CA ASN A 63 -4.91 6.26 -5.94
C ASN A 63 -5.19 5.53 -7.26
N LEU A 64 -4.22 5.57 -8.17
CA LEU A 64 -4.26 4.94 -9.48
C LEU A 64 -3.94 3.44 -9.33
N ALA A 65 -4.95 2.58 -9.36
CA ALA A 65 -4.86 1.22 -8.86
C ALA A 65 -4.61 0.16 -9.94
N ALA A 66 -5.18 0.30 -11.13
CA ALA A 66 -5.04 -0.67 -12.22
C ALA A 66 -5.21 -0.02 -13.59
N PHE A 67 -4.22 -0.19 -14.44
CA PHE A 67 -4.19 0.37 -15.79
C PHE A 67 -3.95 -0.74 -16.82
N CYS A 68 -4.92 -0.95 -17.69
CA CYS A 68 -4.84 -1.92 -18.77
C CYS A 68 -5.52 -1.39 -20.03
N VAL A 69 -4.82 -1.43 -21.15
CA VAL A 69 -5.38 -1.10 -22.47
C VAL A 69 -4.89 -2.15 -23.46
N LEU A 70 -5.80 -2.69 -24.27
CA LEU A 70 -5.46 -3.65 -25.31
C LEU A 70 -4.45 -3.03 -26.28
N GLU A 71 -3.58 -3.87 -26.83
CA GLU A 71 -2.42 -3.42 -27.61
C GLU A 71 -2.79 -2.53 -28.79
N GLU A 72 -3.83 -2.92 -29.53
CA GLU A 72 -4.36 -2.19 -30.69
C GLU A 72 -4.86 -0.77 -30.32
N PHE A 73 -5.26 -0.58 -29.05
CA PHE A 73 -5.82 0.69 -28.55
C PHE A 73 -4.84 1.49 -27.68
N ARG A 74 -3.57 1.06 -27.55
CA ARG A 74 -2.56 1.74 -26.70
C ARG A 74 -2.36 3.21 -27.05
N GLY A 75 -2.53 3.59 -28.30
CA GLY A 75 -2.48 4.99 -28.72
C GLY A 75 -3.52 5.89 -28.04
N HIS A 76 -4.60 5.30 -27.53
CA HIS A 76 -5.67 6.02 -26.83
C HIS A 76 -5.51 6.02 -25.29
N SER A 77 -4.53 5.33 -24.75
CA SER A 77 -4.29 5.17 -23.30
C SER A 77 -4.16 6.50 -22.55
N VAL A 78 -3.57 7.52 -23.18
CA VAL A 78 -3.42 8.87 -22.61
C VAL A 78 -4.78 9.52 -22.34
N ARG A 79 -5.86 9.13 -23.04
CA ARG A 79 -7.22 9.66 -22.78
C ARG A 79 -7.70 9.26 -21.38
N LEU A 80 -7.48 8.00 -20.96
CA LEU A 80 -7.83 7.53 -19.61
C LEU A 80 -7.06 8.30 -18.54
N MET A 81 -5.76 8.48 -18.73
CA MET A 81 -4.93 9.22 -17.78
C MET A 81 -5.39 10.68 -17.67
N ARG A 82 -5.64 11.35 -18.79
CA ARG A 82 -6.14 12.72 -18.79
C ARG A 82 -7.50 12.83 -18.09
N ALA A 83 -8.40 11.89 -18.32
CA ALA A 83 -9.73 11.89 -17.69
C ALA A 83 -9.61 11.80 -16.15
N ILE A 84 -8.78 10.89 -15.63
CA ILE A 84 -8.53 10.76 -14.19
C ILE A 84 -7.88 12.04 -13.64
N LEU A 85 -6.83 12.54 -14.28
CA LEU A 85 -6.05 13.68 -13.80
C LEU A 85 -6.76 15.03 -13.96
N ALA A 86 -7.83 15.10 -14.74
CA ALA A 86 -8.69 16.29 -14.87
C ALA A 86 -9.59 16.50 -13.64
N GLN A 87 -9.74 15.51 -12.78
CA GLN A 87 -10.52 15.64 -11.54
C GLN A 87 -9.81 16.57 -10.57
N LYS A 88 -10.52 17.61 -10.11
CA LYS A 88 -9.96 18.65 -9.25
C LYS A 88 -10.08 18.28 -7.77
N GLY A 89 -9.17 18.79 -6.97
CA GLY A 89 -9.21 18.66 -5.51
C GLY A 89 -8.73 17.32 -4.98
N PHE A 90 -7.96 16.58 -5.77
CA PHE A 90 -7.34 15.31 -5.37
C PHE A 90 -5.82 15.38 -5.41
N GLU A 91 -5.20 14.72 -4.44
CA GLU A 91 -3.81 14.28 -4.49
C GLU A 91 -3.78 12.93 -5.22
N PHE A 92 -2.94 12.79 -6.24
CA PHE A 92 -2.87 11.54 -7.02
C PHE A 92 -1.68 10.71 -6.60
N THR A 93 -1.90 9.43 -6.34
CA THR A 93 -0.85 8.46 -6.02
C THR A 93 -0.88 7.29 -7.01
N ASP A 94 0.30 6.73 -7.29
CA ASP A 94 0.45 5.47 -8.04
C ASP A 94 1.54 4.66 -7.33
N PHE A 95 1.14 3.60 -6.63
CA PHE A 95 2.03 2.80 -5.78
C PHE A 95 2.52 1.52 -6.45
N SER A 96 2.03 1.23 -7.64
CA SER A 96 2.43 0.05 -8.40
C SER A 96 2.62 0.31 -9.90
N PRO A 97 3.20 1.45 -10.32
CA PRO A 97 3.36 1.75 -11.73
C PRO A 97 4.24 0.71 -12.42
N SER A 98 3.82 0.24 -13.58
CA SER A 98 4.70 -0.57 -14.44
C SER A 98 5.81 0.29 -15.04
N GLY A 99 6.92 -0.32 -15.47
CA GLY A 99 8.10 0.42 -15.92
C GLY A 99 7.83 1.51 -16.97
N ASN A 100 6.97 1.23 -17.96
CA ASN A 100 6.59 2.20 -19.00
C ASN A 100 5.70 3.33 -18.46
N VAL A 101 4.90 3.04 -17.43
CA VAL A 101 4.00 4.02 -16.81
C VAL A 101 4.78 5.02 -15.96
N VAL A 102 5.90 4.64 -15.37
CA VAL A 102 6.76 5.56 -14.58
C VAL A 102 7.17 6.77 -15.41
N ALA A 103 7.71 6.56 -16.61
CA ALA A 103 8.14 7.66 -17.48
C ALA A 103 6.96 8.54 -17.96
N LEU A 104 5.80 7.92 -18.16
CA LEU A 104 4.58 8.64 -18.53
C LEU A 104 4.06 9.49 -17.35
N ASN A 105 4.00 8.92 -16.16
CA ASN A 105 3.61 9.63 -14.94
C ASN A 105 4.51 10.84 -14.67
N GLN A 106 5.84 10.68 -14.83
CA GLN A 106 6.79 11.81 -14.69
C GLN A 106 6.45 12.98 -15.62
N ARG A 107 6.14 12.68 -16.90
CA ARG A 107 5.71 13.71 -17.87
C ARG A 107 4.38 14.36 -17.51
N LEU A 108 3.55 13.69 -16.72
CA LEU A 108 2.26 14.19 -16.23
C LEU A 108 2.37 14.86 -14.85
N GLY A 109 3.59 15.12 -14.37
CA GLY A 109 3.84 15.86 -13.14
C GLY A 109 3.86 15.03 -11.86
N PHE A 110 3.97 13.69 -11.95
CA PHE A 110 4.24 12.86 -10.79
C PHE A 110 5.72 12.91 -10.40
N ALA A 111 5.97 13.09 -9.12
CA ALA A 111 7.28 12.92 -8.50
C ALA A 111 7.45 11.49 -7.98
N ALA A 112 8.65 10.95 -8.07
CA ALA A 112 8.98 9.69 -7.44
C ALA A 112 9.10 9.87 -5.92
N LEU A 113 8.54 8.94 -5.15
CA LEU A 113 8.77 8.84 -3.71
C LEU A 113 10.13 8.18 -3.44
N ASP A 114 10.75 8.51 -2.30
CA ASP A 114 11.91 7.75 -1.84
C ASP A 114 11.44 6.36 -1.40
N THR A 115 11.76 5.36 -2.21
CA THR A 115 11.44 3.96 -1.96
C THR A 115 12.67 3.15 -1.54
N ALA A 116 13.70 3.81 -0.97
CA ALA A 116 14.88 3.11 -0.47
C ALA A 116 14.47 1.97 0.47
N THR A 117 14.71 0.75 0.02
CA THR A 117 14.23 -0.48 0.65
C THR A 117 15.38 -1.39 1.03
N ARG A 118 15.40 -1.80 2.29
CA ARG A 118 16.33 -2.84 2.78
C ARG A 118 15.63 -4.19 2.80
N LEU A 119 16.20 -5.18 2.13
CA LEU A 119 15.77 -6.56 2.25
C LEU A 119 16.38 -7.14 3.53
N THR A 120 15.53 -7.41 4.52
CA THR A 120 15.91 -7.89 5.86
C THR A 120 15.40 -9.31 6.05
N PRO A 121 16.25 -10.30 6.38
CA PRO A 121 15.78 -11.64 6.72
C PRO A 121 14.97 -11.59 8.02
N ASN A 122 13.88 -12.31 8.06
CA ASN A 122 13.11 -12.53 9.29
C ASN A 122 13.67 -13.76 10.01
N LEU A 123 14.17 -13.56 11.22
CA LEU A 123 14.82 -14.60 12.00
C LEU A 123 14.03 -14.88 13.28
N PRO A 124 13.99 -16.13 13.75
CA PRO A 124 13.38 -16.43 15.03
C PRO A 124 14.14 -15.73 16.15
N HIS A 125 13.40 -15.19 17.12
CA HIS A 125 13.96 -14.49 18.27
C HIS A 125 13.25 -14.92 19.54
N LEU A 126 14.00 -15.04 20.65
CA LEU A 126 13.43 -15.43 21.93
C LEU A 126 12.52 -14.33 22.47
N PRO A 127 11.40 -14.67 23.14
CA PRO A 127 10.54 -13.69 23.76
C PRO A 127 11.30 -12.78 24.73
N ARG A 128 10.96 -11.51 24.76
CA ARG A 128 11.49 -10.52 25.69
C ARG A 128 10.43 -10.19 26.77
N ARG A 129 10.81 -10.27 28.03
CA ARG A 129 9.93 -9.88 29.13
C ARG A 129 9.51 -8.41 29.00
N GLY A 130 8.23 -8.12 29.21
CA GLY A 130 7.67 -6.77 29.10
C GLY A 130 7.46 -6.28 27.66
N LEU A 131 7.65 -7.14 26.63
CA LEU A 131 7.34 -6.84 25.23
C LEU A 131 6.36 -7.90 24.70
N THR A 132 5.24 -7.46 24.17
CA THR A 132 4.25 -8.30 23.48
C THR A 132 4.19 -7.90 22.01
N ILE A 133 4.25 -8.88 21.09
CA ILE A 133 3.95 -8.70 19.67
C ILE A 133 2.68 -9.47 19.37
N SER A 134 1.68 -8.80 18.80
CA SER A 134 0.38 -9.43 18.54
C SER A 134 -0.22 -8.97 17.21
N ASP A 135 -0.90 -9.90 16.54
CA ASP A 135 -1.80 -9.68 15.39
C ASP A 135 -3.25 -10.09 15.73
N ASP A 136 -3.53 -10.38 17.03
CA ASP A 136 -4.88 -10.68 17.48
C ASP A 136 -5.76 -9.43 17.37
N PRO A 137 -6.92 -9.50 16.67
CA PRO A 137 -7.78 -8.35 16.44
C PRO A 137 -8.25 -7.66 17.72
N THR A 138 -8.49 -8.43 18.80
CA THR A 138 -8.96 -7.89 20.08
C THR A 138 -7.85 -7.09 20.75
N VAL A 139 -6.62 -7.62 20.73
CA VAL A 139 -5.44 -6.94 21.29
C VAL A 139 -5.14 -5.68 20.48
N VAL A 140 -5.12 -5.79 19.13
CA VAL A 140 -4.87 -4.65 18.25
C VAL A 140 -5.89 -3.55 18.51
N ALA A 141 -7.19 -3.86 18.48
CA ALA A 141 -8.26 -2.88 18.73
C ALA A 141 -8.19 -2.25 20.12
N GLY A 142 -7.73 -3.02 21.13
CA GLY A 142 -7.70 -2.58 22.54
C GLY A 142 -6.56 -1.61 22.87
N VAL A 143 -5.50 -1.54 22.05
CA VAL A 143 -4.34 -0.69 22.35
C VAL A 143 -4.23 0.55 21.46
N LEU A 144 -4.83 0.50 20.26
CA LEU A 144 -4.74 1.61 19.32
C LEU A 144 -5.59 2.79 19.73
N SER A 145 -5.11 4.00 19.49
CA SER A 145 -5.81 5.25 19.78
C SER A 145 -5.65 6.28 18.64
N GLY A 146 -6.49 7.30 18.66
CA GLY A 146 -6.40 8.41 17.70
C GLY A 146 -6.41 7.96 16.24
N GLN A 147 -5.44 8.44 15.46
CA GLN A 147 -5.30 8.13 14.05
C GLN A 147 -5.06 6.64 13.78
N ASP A 148 -4.30 5.93 14.62
CA ASP A 148 -4.02 4.51 14.44
C ASP A 148 -5.29 3.65 14.62
N ALA A 149 -6.16 4.01 15.58
CA ALA A 149 -7.46 3.34 15.77
C ALA A 149 -8.38 3.56 14.53
N ARG A 150 -8.36 4.75 13.96
CA ARG A 150 -9.08 5.04 12.71
C ARG A 150 -8.53 4.21 11.54
N VAL A 151 -7.22 4.20 11.33
CA VAL A 151 -6.56 3.37 10.31
C VAL A 151 -6.95 1.90 10.47
N TYR A 152 -6.92 1.38 11.69
CA TYR A 152 -7.32 -0.01 11.94
C TYR A 152 -8.78 -0.26 11.59
N SER A 153 -9.70 0.59 12.05
CA SER A 153 -11.14 0.43 11.79
C SER A 153 -11.48 0.43 10.29
N GLU A 154 -10.75 1.22 9.51
CA GLU A 154 -10.94 1.37 8.06
C GLU A 154 -10.24 0.29 7.24
N HIS A 155 -9.24 -0.42 7.80
CA HIS A 155 -8.46 -1.41 7.05
C HIS A 155 -8.51 -2.83 7.60
N ARG A 156 -9.16 -3.09 8.76
CA ARG A 156 -9.22 -4.43 9.37
C ARG A 156 -9.83 -5.49 8.45
N ASP A 157 -10.73 -5.06 7.55
CA ASP A 157 -11.41 -5.93 6.60
C ASP A 157 -10.77 -5.87 5.19
N ALA A 158 -9.67 -5.12 5.02
CA ALA A 158 -8.94 -5.05 3.76
C ALA A 158 -8.11 -6.32 3.53
N ALA A 159 -8.37 -7.03 2.43
CA ALA A 159 -7.89 -8.40 2.19
C ALA A 159 -6.37 -8.57 2.29
N ALA A 160 -5.58 -7.58 1.87
CA ALA A 160 -4.12 -7.65 1.89
C ALA A 160 -3.47 -7.00 3.12
N ALA A 161 -4.24 -6.30 3.98
CA ALA A 161 -3.71 -5.68 5.19
C ALA A 161 -3.56 -6.70 6.33
N ARG A 162 -2.41 -6.67 7.01
CA ARG A 162 -2.15 -7.43 8.24
C ARG A 162 -1.69 -6.45 9.30
N HIS A 163 -2.36 -6.45 10.44
CA HIS A 163 -2.17 -5.50 11.51
C HIS A 163 -1.36 -6.12 12.62
N ILE A 164 -0.27 -5.49 13.01
CA ILE A 164 0.65 -5.99 14.04
C ILE A 164 0.92 -4.86 15.02
N VAL A 165 0.84 -5.15 16.32
CA VAL A 165 1.23 -4.23 17.39
C VAL A 165 2.40 -4.79 18.19
N ALA A 166 3.32 -3.91 18.56
CA ALA A 166 4.33 -4.13 19.58
C ALA A 166 3.93 -3.31 20.82
N ILE A 167 3.88 -3.94 21.97
CA ILE A 167 3.33 -3.34 23.19
C ILE A 167 4.34 -3.49 24.32
N THR A 168 4.59 -2.40 25.04
CA THR A 168 5.28 -2.36 26.33
C THR A 168 4.42 -1.62 27.36
N ASP A 169 4.88 -1.53 28.62
CA ASP A 169 4.21 -0.70 29.62
C ASP A 169 4.25 0.78 29.20
N GLY A 170 3.09 1.32 28.85
CA GLY A 170 2.90 2.75 28.56
C GLY A 170 3.01 3.17 27.09
N GLU A 171 3.42 2.29 26.17
CA GLU A 171 3.47 2.64 24.73
C GLU A 171 3.20 1.46 23.80
N TYR A 172 2.76 1.79 22.57
CA TYR A 172 2.66 0.81 21.50
C TYR A 172 3.36 1.32 20.22
N GLY A 173 3.80 0.38 19.40
CA GLY A 173 4.12 0.61 18.00
C GLY A 173 3.18 -0.20 17.12
N TYR A 174 2.73 0.35 16.01
CA TYR A 174 1.76 -0.24 15.12
C TYR A 174 2.29 -0.38 13.70
N LEU A 175 2.05 -1.51 13.05
CA LEU A 175 2.40 -1.76 11.67
C LEU A 175 1.20 -2.31 10.91
N VAL A 176 0.97 -1.77 9.71
CA VAL A 176 0.18 -2.45 8.68
C VAL A 176 1.15 -2.99 7.65
N VAL A 177 1.11 -4.31 7.44
CA VAL A 177 1.98 -4.99 6.48
C VAL A 177 1.15 -5.76 5.47
N ARG A 178 1.68 -5.96 4.27
CA ARG A 178 1.14 -6.89 3.30
C ARG A 178 2.11 -8.04 3.03
N LYS A 179 1.60 -9.16 2.54
CA LYS A 179 2.44 -10.23 1.99
C LYS A 179 2.73 -9.93 0.53
N ASP A 180 4.01 -9.88 0.18
CA ASP A 180 4.47 -9.71 -1.19
C ASP A 180 4.96 -11.03 -1.77
N ARG A 181 4.63 -11.26 -3.03
CA ARG A 181 5.11 -12.42 -3.79
C ARG A 181 6.27 -12.03 -4.69
N ARG A 182 7.34 -12.81 -4.64
CA ARG A 182 8.39 -12.78 -5.66
C ARG A 182 8.55 -14.19 -6.22
N LYS A 183 8.64 -14.31 -7.56
CA LYS A 183 8.74 -15.61 -8.25
C LYS A 183 7.68 -16.63 -7.79
N ARG A 184 6.43 -16.17 -7.56
CA ARG A 184 5.27 -16.96 -7.11
C ARG A 184 5.24 -17.36 -5.62
N LEU A 185 6.26 -17.06 -4.85
CA LEU A 185 6.32 -17.40 -3.42
C LEU A 185 5.92 -16.19 -2.56
N PRO A 186 4.91 -16.31 -1.66
CA PRO A 186 4.48 -15.25 -0.76
C PRO A 186 5.40 -15.16 0.47
N LEU A 187 6.70 -14.92 0.21
CA LEU A 187 7.76 -15.05 1.23
C LEU A 187 8.17 -13.72 1.85
N PHE A 188 7.61 -12.60 1.37
CA PHE A 188 8.03 -11.28 1.82
C PHE A 188 6.91 -10.56 2.53
N ALA A 189 7.25 -9.82 3.59
CA ALA A 189 6.39 -8.81 4.18
C ALA A 189 6.83 -7.43 3.68
N SER A 190 5.88 -6.55 3.41
CA SER A 190 6.14 -5.15 3.05
C SER A 190 5.31 -4.24 3.96
N PRO A 191 5.94 -3.44 4.83
CA PRO A 191 5.24 -2.43 5.60
C PRO A 191 4.58 -1.40 4.68
N LEU A 192 3.32 -1.10 4.94
CA LEU A 192 2.52 -0.08 4.25
C LEU A 192 2.33 1.15 5.11
N TYR A 193 2.35 0.97 6.44
CA TYR A 193 2.15 2.01 7.43
C TYR A 193 2.87 1.66 8.72
N ALA A 194 3.37 2.68 9.42
CA ALA A 194 3.91 2.58 10.76
C ALA A 194 3.35 3.72 11.62
N GLY A 195 2.75 3.38 12.75
CA GLY A 195 2.16 4.30 13.71
C GLY A 195 2.63 4.05 15.14
N GLY A 196 2.15 4.85 16.08
CA GLY A 196 2.58 4.82 17.47
C GLY A 196 4.05 5.19 17.64
N SER A 197 4.75 4.50 18.54
CA SER A 197 6.16 4.76 18.85
C SER A 197 7.10 4.12 17.82
N HIS A 198 7.69 4.93 16.94
CA HIS A 198 8.75 4.50 16.02
C HIS A 198 10.01 4.02 16.76
N ALA A 199 10.29 4.56 17.96
CA ALA A 199 11.40 4.11 18.80
C ALA A 199 11.15 2.68 19.30
N LEU A 200 9.92 2.37 19.73
CA LEU A 200 9.52 1.01 20.10
C LEU A 200 9.59 0.07 18.89
N LEU A 201 9.03 0.45 17.74
CA LEU A 201 9.12 -0.38 16.52
C LEU A 201 10.56 -0.73 16.16
N ARG A 202 11.48 0.22 16.26
CA ARG A 202 12.91 0.00 16.02
C ARG A 202 13.51 -0.98 17.03
N SER A 203 13.27 -0.78 18.34
CA SER A 203 13.84 -1.62 19.41
C SER A 203 13.24 -3.02 19.43
N ALA A 204 11.96 -3.15 19.08
CA ALA A 204 11.22 -4.41 19.00
C ALA A 204 11.38 -5.13 17.65
N TRP A 205 12.09 -4.54 16.68
CA TRP A 205 12.19 -5.09 15.32
C TRP A 205 12.59 -6.57 15.25
N PRO A 206 13.57 -7.08 16.04
CA PRO A 206 13.89 -8.50 16.01
C PRO A 206 12.69 -9.40 16.39
N HIS A 207 11.85 -8.97 17.32
CA HIS A 207 10.67 -9.70 17.76
C HIS A 207 9.52 -9.59 16.76
N ILE A 208 9.32 -8.41 16.14
CA ILE A 208 8.39 -8.20 15.02
C ILE A 208 8.79 -9.09 13.85
N SER A 209 10.07 -9.13 13.50
CA SER A 209 10.65 -9.97 12.46
C SER A 209 10.38 -11.46 12.74
N SER A 210 10.60 -11.90 13.98
CA SER A 210 10.27 -13.27 14.42
C SER A 210 8.78 -13.60 14.30
N HIS A 211 7.90 -12.65 14.66
CA HIS A 211 6.45 -12.78 14.53
C HIS A 211 6.04 -12.90 13.05
N LEU A 212 6.59 -12.07 12.17
CA LEU A 212 6.38 -12.14 10.72
C LEU A 212 6.78 -13.49 10.14
N LEU A 213 7.90 -14.05 10.59
CA LEU A 213 8.34 -15.39 10.19
C LEU A 213 7.38 -16.48 10.67
N LEU A 214 7.10 -16.51 11.97
CA LEU A 214 6.41 -17.63 12.61
C LEU A 214 4.88 -17.62 12.37
N ARG A 215 4.27 -16.44 12.33
CA ARG A 215 2.80 -16.30 12.17
C ARG A 215 2.39 -16.11 10.72
N HIS A 216 3.19 -15.40 9.93
CA HIS A 216 2.85 -15.05 8.55
C HIS A 216 3.69 -15.79 7.51
N ALA A 217 4.64 -16.65 7.91
CA ALA A 217 5.56 -17.37 7.03
C ALA A 217 6.33 -16.44 6.07
N ALA A 218 6.58 -15.20 6.49
CA ALA A 218 7.37 -14.25 5.74
C ALA A 218 8.85 -14.46 6.04
N LEU A 219 9.62 -14.95 5.08
CA LEU A 219 11.05 -15.25 5.27
C LEU A 219 11.91 -13.98 5.33
N ALA A 220 11.44 -12.89 4.72
CA ALA A 220 12.12 -11.61 4.76
C ALA A 220 11.13 -10.45 4.69
N THR A 221 11.59 -9.28 5.11
CA THR A 221 10.83 -8.03 5.03
C THR A 221 11.49 -7.08 4.03
N LEU A 222 10.68 -6.50 3.16
CA LEU A 222 11.05 -5.38 2.30
C LEU A 222 10.85 -4.08 3.10
N ALA A 223 11.84 -3.77 3.94
CA ALA A 223 11.79 -2.67 4.90
C ALA A 223 12.07 -1.35 4.19
N GLU A 224 11.03 -0.65 3.76
CA GLU A 224 11.15 0.68 3.19
C GLU A 224 11.40 1.71 4.30
N ARG A 225 12.51 2.44 4.17
CA ARG A 225 13.00 3.37 5.21
C ARG A 225 12.00 4.48 5.50
N ARG A 226 11.38 5.03 4.48
CA ARG A 226 10.41 6.12 4.59
C ARG A 226 9.18 5.70 5.40
N VAL A 227 8.67 4.49 5.20
CA VAL A 227 7.51 3.96 5.93
C VAL A 227 7.86 3.66 7.38
N LEU A 228 8.98 2.98 7.62
CA LEU A 228 9.36 2.57 8.98
C LEU A 228 9.95 3.71 9.82
N GLY A 229 10.51 4.75 9.20
CA GLY A 229 11.28 5.79 9.90
C GLY A 229 12.67 5.32 10.38
N PHE A 230 13.07 4.08 10.04
CA PHE A 230 14.38 3.51 10.35
C PHE A 230 14.77 2.42 9.34
N SER A 231 16.05 2.00 9.37
CA SER A 231 16.51 0.82 8.65
C SER A 231 16.87 -0.27 9.64
N PRO A 232 16.37 -1.52 9.48
CA PRO A 232 16.83 -2.66 10.24
C PRO A 232 18.35 -2.88 10.08
N THR A 233 18.99 -3.42 11.11
CA THR A 233 20.45 -3.59 11.12
C THR A 233 20.91 -4.69 10.13
N LEU A 234 20.14 -5.79 10.08
CA LEU A 234 20.44 -6.92 9.20
C LEU A 234 19.86 -6.69 7.80
N GLY A 235 20.54 -7.26 6.78
CA GLY A 235 20.07 -7.21 5.40
C GLY A 235 20.93 -6.33 4.50
N PHE A 236 20.43 -6.09 3.28
CA PHE A 236 21.10 -5.27 2.28
C PHE A 236 20.10 -4.39 1.53
N ASP A 237 20.57 -3.25 1.06
CA ASP A 237 19.74 -2.30 0.33
C ASP A 237 19.51 -2.78 -1.11
N LEU A 238 18.27 -2.69 -1.58
CA LEU A 238 17.93 -3.08 -2.95
C LEU A 238 18.42 -2.01 -3.94
N ALA A 239 19.12 -2.45 -4.99
CA ALA A 239 19.62 -1.56 -6.03
C ALA A 239 18.49 -0.89 -6.85
N ALA A 240 17.35 -1.58 -7.02
CA ALA A 240 16.20 -1.11 -7.78
C ALA A 240 14.89 -1.44 -7.04
N PRO A 241 14.51 -0.67 -6.02
CA PRO A 241 13.22 -0.82 -5.36
C PRO A 241 12.08 -0.46 -6.32
N ARG A 242 10.86 -0.95 -6.04
CA ARG A 242 9.69 -0.62 -6.85
C ARG A 242 9.40 0.88 -6.77
N ALA A 243 9.22 1.51 -7.92
CA ALA A 243 8.81 2.90 -7.99
C ALA A 243 7.42 3.09 -7.38
N LYS A 244 7.23 4.20 -6.70
CA LYS A 244 5.96 4.71 -6.20
C LYS A 244 5.95 6.21 -6.43
N MET A 245 4.81 6.76 -6.76
CA MET A 245 4.74 8.12 -7.28
C MET A 245 3.59 8.91 -6.65
N LEU A 246 3.80 10.20 -6.54
CA LEU A 246 2.87 11.19 -6.02
C LEU A 246 2.77 12.35 -7.00
N ARG A 247 1.57 12.83 -7.25
CA ARG A 247 1.32 14.13 -7.89
C ARG A 247 0.48 14.98 -6.95
N SER A 248 1.13 15.97 -6.37
CA SER A 248 0.57 16.95 -5.45
C SER A 248 1.19 18.32 -5.72
N THR A 249 0.49 19.39 -5.35
CA THR A 249 1.01 20.76 -5.46
C THR A 249 1.69 21.22 -4.18
N ASN A 250 1.30 20.65 -3.03
CA ASN A 250 1.72 21.19 -1.72
C ASN A 250 1.89 20.14 -0.63
N MET A 251 1.78 18.84 -0.95
CA MET A 251 2.01 17.79 0.01
C MET A 251 3.45 17.28 -0.02
N ARG A 252 4.04 17.07 1.14
CA ARG A 252 5.37 16.49 1.27
C ARG A 252 5.32 14.97 1.04
N ALA A 253 6.32 14.45 0.36
CA ALA A 253 6.44 13.02 0.06
C ALA A 253 6.48 12.14 1.33
N GLU A 254 7.05 12.66 2.42
CA GLU A 254 7.20 11.98 3.70
C GLU A 254 5.86 11.71 4.39
N ALA A 255 4.85 12.56 4.12
CA ALA A 255 3.50 12.41 4.70
C ALA A 255 2.64 11.35 4.00
N VAL A 256 3.14 10.73 2.91
CA VAL A 256 2.39 9.73 2.15
C VAL A 256 2.70 8.34 2.68
N ASP A 257 1.72 7.65 3.24
CA ASP A 257 1.74 6.20 3.46
C ASP A 257 1.15 5.42 2.27
N TYR A 258 1.06 4.11 2.37
CA TYR A 258 0.54 3.24 1.31
C TYR A 258 -0.83 2.65 1.61
N LEU A 259 -1.50 3.18 2.61
CA LEU A 259 -2.87 2.84 2.93
C LEU A 259 -3.84 3.35 1.86
N TYR A 260 -5.08 2.92 1.93
CA TYR A 260 -6.18 3.35 1.04
C TYR A 260 -5.87 3.16 -0.44
N SER A 261 -5.20 2.05 -0.77
CA SER A 261 -4.72 1.76 -2.11
C SER A 261 -4.95 0.29 -2.48
N GLU A 262 -4.67 -0.03 -3.74
CA GLU A 262 -4.66 -1.42 -4.20
C GLU A 262 -3.72 -2.32 -3.39
N LEU A 263 -2.70 -1.72 -2.73
CA LEU A 263 -1.75 -2.48 -1.92
C LEU A 263 -2.37 -3.05 -0.64
N THR A 264 -3.44 -2.42 -0.12
CA THR A 264 -4.19 -2.94 1.03
C THR A 264 -5.36 -3.84 0.61
N LEU A 265 -5.85 -3.71 -0.62
CA LEU A 265 -7.05 -4.41 -1.10
C LEU A 265 -6.76 -5.70 -1.85
N LEU A 266 -5.61 -5.80 -2.55
CA LEU A 266 -5.31 -6.91 -3.45
C LEU A 266 -4.12 -7.75 -2.98
N GLU A 267 -4.32 -9.07 -2.90
CA GLU A 267 -3.26 -10.06 -2.72
C GLU A 267 -2.83 -10.61 -4.10
N TRP A 268 -1.70 -10.14 -4.65
CA TRP A 268 -1.16 -10.61 -5.93
C TRP A 268 0.30 -11.08 -5.85
#